data_b4d5346c3c6126655961cb44cae56c5f
#
_entry.id   b4d5346c3c6126655961cb44cae56c5f
#
_cell.length_a   1.000
_cell.length_b   1.000
_cell.length_c   1.000
_cell.angle_alpha   90.00
_cell.angle_beta   90.00
_cell.angle_gamma   90.00
#
_symmetry.space_group_name_H-M   'P 1'
#
loop_
_entity.id
_entity.type
_entity.pdbx_description
1 polymer ?
#
loop_
_entity_poly.entity_id
_entity_poly.type
_entity_poly.pdbx_seq_one_letter_code
_entity_poly.pdbx_strand_id
1 'polypeptide(L)'
;IRLINQDVSNLINPILRKIVSTKEGTAGFANVAGFEVGGKTGTADQPADGEYSKKKINTFASVFPVSNPKFTLVVMLDEPKPNKEFVYNYRDGRQPYKGNWRNTAGWTTVWVTGQIIDKIGPILATKY
;
A
#
# COMPACT_ATOMS: atom_id res chain seq x y z
N ILE A 1 -14.70 -13.51 17.16
CA ILE A 1 -14.36 -14.86 16.62
C ILE A 1 -13.04 -14.76 15.89
N ARG A 2 -12.05 -15.57 16.28
CA ARG A 2 -10.77 -15.65 15.57
C ARG A 2 -10.94 -16.57 14.36
N LEU A 3 -10.60 -16.07 13.15
CA LEU A 3 -10.73 -16.80 11.91
C LEU A 3 -9.50 -17.64 11.54
N ILE A 4 -8.31 -17.20 11.95
CA ILE A 4 -7.05 -17.89 11.69
C ILE A 4 -6.26 -18.08 12.99
N ASN A 5 -5.41 -19.10 13.04
CA ASN A 5 -4.53 -19.35 14.19
C ASN A 5 -3.53 -18.17 14.37
N GLN A 6 -3.15 -17.89 15.62
CA GLN A 6 -2.16 -16.88 15.95
C GLN A 6 -0.79 -17.15 15.29
N ASP A 7 -0.39 -18.41 15.21
CA ASP A 7 0.89 -18.80 14.59
C ASP A 7 0.91 -18.45 13.11
N VAL A 8 -0.21 -18.61 12.40
CA VAL A 8 -0.35 -18.19 10.99
C VAL A 8 -0.18 -16.67 10.87
N SER A 9 -0.82 -15.90 11.76
CA SER A 9 -0.66 -14.43 11.78
C SER A 9 0.79 -14.02 12.06
N ASN A 10 1.45 -14.70 12.99
CA ASN A 10 2.85 -14.44 13.36
C ASN A 10 3.81 -14.73 12.19
N LEU A 11 3.48 -15.69 11.33
CA LEU A 11 4.26 -16.00 10.13
C LEU A 11 4.00 -15.03 8.98
N ILE A 12 2.74 -14.63 8.78
CA ILE A 12 2.35 -13.77 7.64
C ILE A 12 2.76 -12.31 7.86
N ASN A 13 2.60 -11.76 9.06
CA ASN A 13 2.85 -10.35 9.34
C ASN A 13 4.27 -9.90 8.96
N PRO A 14 5.35 -10.64 9.28
CA PRO A 14 6.68 -10.28 8.83
C PRO A 14 6.84 -10.28 7.30
N ILE A 15 6.12 -11.15 6.59
CA ILE A 15 6.13 -11.19 5.13
C ILE A 15 5.45 -9.92 4.58
N LEU A 16 4.28 -9.55 5.11
CA LEU A 16 3.60 -8.31 4.75
C LEU A 16 4.47 -7.08 5.02
N ARG A 17 5.25 -7.10 6.12
CA ARG A 17 6.20 -6.03 6.43
C ARG A 17 7.31 -5.92 5.39
N LYS A 18 7.87 -7.03 4.94
CA LYS A 18 8.93 -7.04 3.91
C LYS A 18 8.46 -6.43 2.59
N ILE A 19 7.22 -6.63 2.19
CA ILE A 19 6.63 -6.03 0.97
C ILE A 19 6.71 -4.50 1.00
N VAL A 20 6.64 -3.90 2.19
CA VAL A 20 6.68 -2.45 2.39
C VAL A 20 8.09 -1.94 2.69
N SER A 21 8.88 -2.68 3.46
CA SER A 21 10.14 -2.18 4.04
C SER A 21 11.39 -2.50 3.24
N THR A 22 11.35 -3.45 2.32
CA THR A 22 12.54 -3.83 1.53
C THR A 22 12.55 -3.15 0.16
N LYS A 23 13.73 -3.06 -0.46
CA LYS A 23 13.91 -2.47 -1.80
C LYS A 23 13.24 -3.30 -2.90
N GLU A 24 13.15 -4.59 -2.70
CA GLU A 24 12.48 -5.53 -3.61
C GLU A 24 10.95 -5.51 -3.44
N GLY A 25 10.47 -4.94 -2.36
CA GLY A 25 9.05 -4.83 -2.06
C GLY A 25 8.33 -3.85 -2.98
N THR A 26 7.09 -4.17 -3.33
CA THR A 26 6.27 -3.36 -4.24
C THR A 26 5.56 -2.19 -3.56
N ALA A 27 5.68 -2.03 -2.24
CA ALA A 27 4.88 -1.09 -1.47
C ALA A 27 5.71 -0.06 -0.66
N GLY A 28 6.89 0.30 -1.15
CA GLY A 28 7.81 1.23 -0.46
C GLY A 28 7.24 2.62 -0.17
N PHE A 29 6.33 3.15 -0.99
CA PHE A 29 5.69 4.44 -0.72
C PHE A 29 4.79 4.45 0.53
N ALA A 30 4.37 3.28 1.02
CA ALA A 30 3.64 3.14 2.28
C ALA A 30 4.55 2.92 3.51
N ASN A 31 5.87 2.94 3.35
CA ASN A 31 6.81 2.74 4.45
C ASN A 31 6.92 4.00 5.34
N VAL A 32 5.84 4.32 6.03
CA VAL A 32 5.77 5.48 6.93
C VAL A 32 6.53 5.18 8.21
N ALA A 33 7.50 6.04 8.53
CA ALA A 33 8.34 5.87 9.73
C ALA A 33 7.49 5.88 11.02
N GLY A 34 7.78 4.96 11.92
CA GLY A 34 7.09 4.83 13.20
C GLY A 34 5.78 4.03 13.19
N PHE A 35 5.25 3.65 12.00
CA PHE A 35 3.95 2.96 11.92
C PHE A 35 4.04 1.48 11.53
N GLU A 36 5.21 0.98 11.19
CA GLU A 36 5.45 -0.44 10.86
C GLU A 36 4.40 -1.00 9.88
N VAL A 37 4.13 -0.27 8.80
CA VAL A 37 3.12 -0.67 7.83
C VAL A 37 3.54 -1.95 7.12
N GLY A 38 2.64 -2.92 7.07
CA GLY A 38 2.74 -4.11 6.24
C GLY A 38 1.53 -4.21 5.31
N GLY A 39 1.64 -4.92 4.19
CA GLY A 39 0.50 -5.03 3.29
C GLY A 39 0.77 -5.78 2.00
N LYS A 40 -0.29 -5.89 1.17
CA LYS A 40 -0.26 -6.57 -0.12
C LYS A 40 -0.93 -5.73 -1.20
N THR A 41 -0.23 -5.59 -2.30
CA THR A 41 -0.72 -4.93 -3.52
C THR A 41 -1.58 -5.87 -4.36
N GLY A 42 -2.60 -5.31 -5.01
CA GLY A 42 -3.40 -5.98 -6.02
C GLY A 42 -3.58 -5.05 -7.23
N THR A 43 -3.33 -5.55 -8.41
CA THR A 43 -3.61 -4.86 -9.67
C THR A 43 -4.38 -5.84 -10.57
N ALA A 44 -5.59 -5.47 -10.93
CA ALA A 44 -6.47 -6.31 -11.75
C ALA A 44 -6.93 -5.54 -12.98
N ASP A 45 -7.08 -6.26 -14.10
CA ASP A 45 -7.78 -5.76 -15.28
C ASP A 45 -9.30 -5.90 -15.08
N GLN A 46 -10.05 -4.89 -15.49
CA GLN A 46 -11.49 -4.96 -15.43
C GLN A 46 -12.04 -5.81 -16.59
N PRO A 47 -13.02 -6.67 -16.32
CA PRO A 47 -13.74 -7.35 -17.39
C PRO A 47 -14.59 -6.34 -18.19
N ALA A 48 -14.62 -6.47 -19.51
CA ALA A 48 -15.48 -5.71 -20.40
C ALA A 48 -15.92 -6.62 -21.57
N ASP A 49 -17.20 -6.80 -21.74
CA ASP A 49 -17.82 -7.55 -22.85
C ASP A 49 -17.23 -8.95 -23.11
N GLY A 50 -16.89 -9.67 -22.04
CA GLY A 50 -16.30 -11.01 -22.13
C GLY A 50 -14.78 -11.05 -22.33
N GLU A 51 -14.12 -9.91 -22.40
CA GLU A 51 -12.66 -9.77 -22.48
C GLU A 51 -12.14 -8.91 -21.34
N TYR A 52 -10.82 -8.96 -21.10
CA TYR A 52 -10.18 -8.05 -20.15
C TYR A 52 -9.87 -6.71 -20.82
N SER A 53 -10.38 -5.63 -20.26
CA SER A 53 -10.07 -4.27 -20.72
C SER A 53 -8.67 -3.83 -20.23
N LYS A 54 -8.14 -2.75 -20.82
CA LYS A 54 -6.91 -2.09 -20.33
C LYS A 54 -7.15 -1.25 -19.05
N LYS A 55 -8.39 -1.18 -18.58
CA LYS A 55 -8.78 -0.48 -17.37
C LYS A 55 -8.34 -1.27 -16.14
N LYS A 56 -7.77 -0.60 -15.17
CA LYS A 56 -7.21 -1.24 -13.97
C LYS A 56 -8.00 -0.88 -12.72
N ILE A 57 -8.16 -1.85 -11.85
CA ILE A 57 -8.47 -1.62 -10.43
C ILE A 57 -7.19 -1.89 -9.65
N ASN A 58 -6.73 -0.88 -8.94
CA ASN A 58 -5.58 -0.99 -8.06
C ASN A 58 -6.04 -1.00 -6.60
N THR A 59 -5.51 -1.94 -5.82
CA THR A 59 -5.85 -2.11 -4.41
C THR A 59 -4.58 -2.28 -3.57
N PHE A 60 -4.56 -1.70 -2.39
CA PHE A 60 -3.58 -2.01 -1.37
C PHE A 60 -4.28 -2.24 -0.04
N ALA A 61 -4.13 -3.45 0.48
CA ALA A 61 -4.60 -3.82 1.81
C ALA A 61 -3.42 -3.77 2.78
N SER A 62 -3.52 -2.97 3.81
CA SER A 62 -2.45 -2.74 4.79
C SER A 62 -2.90 -2.97 6.22
N VAL A 63 -1.94 -3.29 7.07
CA VAL A 63 -2.08 -3.45 8.51
C VAL A 63 -0.96 -2.69 9.21
N PHE A 64 -1.24 -2.05 10.33
CA PHE A 64 -0.23 -1.34 11.12
C PHE A 64 -0.67 -1.12 12.58
N PRO A 65 0.34 -1.07 13.50
CA PRO A 65 1.70 -1.57 13.32
C PRO A 65 1.73 -3.10 13.16
N VAL A 66 2.66 -3.63 12.37
CA VAL A 66 2.73 -5.08 12.12
C VAL A 66 3.07 -5.89 13.38
N SER A 67 3.92 -5.34 14.25
CA SER A 67 4.33 -5.98 15.51
C SER A 67 3.18 -6.14 16.52
N ASN A 68 2.20 -5.23 16.48
CA ASN A 68 0.99 -5.26 17.31
C ASN A 68 -0.19 -4.70 16.53
N PRO A 69 -0.81 -5.47 15.64
CA PRO A 69 -1.83 -4.99 14.70
C PRO A 69 -3.02 -4.32 15.40
N LYS A 70 -3.24 -3.05 15.09
CA LYS A 70 -4.35 -2.23 15.61
C LYS A 70 -5.30 -1.81 14.51
N PHE A 71 -4.76 -1.53 13.31
CA PHE A 71 -5.52 -0.92 12.23
C PHE A 71 -5.33 -1.70 10.94
N THR A 72 -6.40 -1.77 10.17
CA THR A 72 -6.39 -2.20 8.77
C THR A 72 -6.88 -1.05 7.92
N LEU A 73 -6.14 -0.74 6.85
CA LEU A 73 -6.52 0.26 5.87
C LEU A 73 -6.48 -0.37 4.47
N VAL A 74 -7.61 -0.34 3.79
CA VAL A 74 -7.71 -0.77 2.40
C VAL A 74 -7.99 0.45 1.53
N VAL A 75 -7.13 0.67 0.54
CA VAL A 75 -7.29 1.73 -0.46
C VAL A 75 -7.49 1.07 -1.82
N MET A 76 -8.56 1.46 -2.51
CA MET A 76 -8.86 1.00 -3.86
C MET A 76 -9.03 2.22 -4.78
N LEU A 77 -8.44 2.16 -5.95
CA LEU A 77 -8.62 3.14 -7.03
C LEU A 77 -9.11 2.42 -8.27
N ASP A 78 -10.24 2.88 -8.76
CA ASP A 78 -10.85 2.42 -9.98
C ASP A 78 -10.45 3.33 -11.15
N GLU A 79 -9.90 2.74 -12.20
CA GLU A 79 -9.41 3.42 -13.40
C GLU A 79 -8.56 4.68 -13.10
N PRO A 80 -7.52 4.63 -12.24
CA PRO A 80 -6.72 5.80 -11.97
C PRO A 80 -6.12 6.35 -13.27
N LYS A 81 -6.15 7.67 -13.41
CA LYS A 81 -5.66 8.34 -14.62
C LYS A 81 -4.23 8.85 -14.44
N PRO A 82 -3.40 8.82 -15.49
CA PRO A 82 -2.03 9.34 -15.41
C PRO A 82 -2.00 10.85 -15.18
N ASN A 83 -1.04 11.28 -14.37
CA ASN A 83 -0.69 12.68 -14.20
C ASN A 83 0.83 12.82 -14.44
N LYS A 84 1.23 13.38 -15.59
CA LYS A 84 2.62 13.54 -16.00
C LYS A 84 3.39 14.57 -15.17
N GLU A 85 2.67 15.47 -14.51
CA GLU A 85 3.26 16.51 -13.66
C GLU A 85 3.46 16.04 -12.21
N PHE A 86 2.97 14.83 -11.90
CA PHE A 86 3.08 14.31 -10.55
C PHE A 86 4.51 13.90 -10.21
N VAL A 87 4.95 14.29 -9.01
CA VAL A 87 6.29 13.97 -8.49
C VAL A 87 6.15 12.99 -7.33
N TYR A 88 6.74 11.82 -7.48
CA TYR A 88 6.80 10.81 -6.42
C TYR A 88 8.03 11.06 -5.53
N ASN A 89 7.79 11.38 -4.28
CA ASN A 89 8.83 11.46 -3.27
C ASN A 89 9.01 10.09 -2.62
N TYR A 90 10.19 9.50 -2.77
CA TYR A 90 10.52 8.24 -2.11
C TYR A 90 10.78 8.45 -0.62
N ARG A 91 10.48 7.43 0.20
CA ARG A 91 10.66 7.48 1.65
C ARG A 91 12.04 6.97 2.10
N ASP A 92 12.87 6.53 1.18
CA ASP A 92 14.21 5.98 1.43
C ASP A 92 15.34 6.95 1.04
N GLY A 93 15.03 8.21 0.80
CA GLY A 93 16.01 9.24 0.46
C GLY A 93 16.47 9.26 -0.99
N ARG A 94 15.92 8.40 -1.87
CA ARG A 94 16.19 8.48 -3.31
C ARG A 94 15.66 9.79 -3.88
N GLN A 95 16.28 10.22 -5.01
CA GLN A 95 15.82 11.39 -5.75
C GLN A 95 14.34 11.23 -6.16
N PRO A 96 13.54 12.31 -6.08
CA PRO A 96 12.15 12.28 -6.53
C PRO A 96 12.04 11.83 -7.99
N TYR A 97 10.97 11.14 -8.30
CA TYR A 97 10.68 10.67 -9.65
C TYR A 97 9.55 11.48 -10.27
N LYS A 98 9.84 12.14 -11.39
CA LYS A 98 8.86 12.79 -12.26
C LYS A 98 8.90 12.12 -13.63
N GLY A 99 7.76 11.74 -14.18
CA GLY A 99 7.70 11.14 -15.50
C GLY A 99 6.55 10.15 -15.66
N ASN A 100 6.75 9.15 -16.54
CA ASN A 100 5.71 8.18 -16.84
C ASN A 100 5.39 7.32 -15.62
N TRP A 101 4.23 7.54 -15.03
CA TRP A 101 3.75 6.68 -13.96
C TRP A 101 3.31 5.31 -14.49
N ARG A 102 3.37 4.33 -13.62
CA ARG A 102 2.87 2.99 -13.92
C ARG A 102 1.49 2.80 -13.31
N ASN A 103 0.52 2.32 -14.11
CA ASN A 103 -0.82 2.01 -13.61
C ASN A 103 -0.82 0.67 -12.86
N THR A 104 -0.14 0.64 -11.72
CA THR A 104 -0.10 -0.49 -10.80
C THR A 104 -0.31 0.00 -9.37
N ALA A 105 -0.76 -0.88 -8.49
CA ALA A 105 -1.03 -0.56 -7.09
C ALA A 105 0.18 0.05 -6.37
N GLY A 106 1.41 -0.39 -6.69
CA GLY A 106 2.64 0.14 -6.10
C GLY A 106 2.87 1.62 -6.36
N TRP A 107 2.36 2.16 -7.47
CA TRP A 107 2.49 3.56 -7.87
C TRP A 107 1.24 4.40 -7.59
N THR A 108 0.14 3.78 -7.22
CA THR A 108 -1.16 4.44 -7.01
C THR A 108 -1.65 4.27 -5.58
N THR A 109 -2.33 3.19 -5.26
CA THR A 109 -2.94 2.96 -3.93
C THR A 109 -1.92 2.89 -2.79
N VAL A 110 -0.73 2.36 -3.04
CA VAL A 110 0.36 2.34 -2.04
C VAL A 110 0.80 3.76 -1.69
N TRP A 111 0.98 4.61 -2.70
CA TRP A 111 1.34 6.02 -2.47
C TRP A 111 0.25 6.75 -1.67
N VAL A 112 -1.02 6.60 -2.08
CA VAL A 112 -2.17 7.18 -1.37
C VAL A 112 -2.24 6.70 0.08
N THR A 113 -2.04 5.39 0.31
CA THR A 113 -2.01 4.82 1.66
C THR A 113 -0.93 5.48 2.52
N GLY A 114 0.28 5.66 1.98
CA GLY A 114 1.35 6.37 2.68
C GLY A 114 0.96 7.79 3.08
N GLN A 115 0.31 8.54 2.17
CA GLN A 115 -0.16 9.90 2.46
C GLN A 115 -1.25 9.92 3.53
N ILE A 116 -2.16 8.95 3.51
CA ILE A 116 -3.21 8.82 4.52
C ILE A 116 -2.58 8.54 5.88
N ILE A 117 -1.69 7.53 5.98
CA ILE A 117 -1.07 7.16 7.26
C ILE A 117 -0.21 8.30 7.82
N ASP A 118 0.52 9.06 6.99
CA ASP A 118 1.25 10.25 7.43
C ASP A 118 0.34 11.26 8.16
N LYS A 119 -0.89 11.41 7.69
CA LYS A 119 -1.84 12.38 8.25
C LYS A 119 -2.60 11.86 9.46
N ILE A 120 -3.12 10.64 9.38
CA ILE A 120 -3.98 10.09 10.44
C ILE A 120 -3.19 9.31 11.50
N GLY A 121 -2.03 8.77 11.15
CA GLY A 121 -1.22 7.94 12.04
C GLY A 121 -0.90 8.62 13.38
N PRO A 122 -0.42 9.86 13.42
CA PRO A 122 -0.18 10.57 14.68
C PRO A 122 -1.45 10.72 15.54
N ILE A 123 -2.61 10.93 14.91
CA ILE A 123 -3.90 11.02 15.62
C ILE A 123 -4.29 9.67 16.21
N LEU A 124 -4.12 8.60 15.44
CA LEU A 124 -4.42 7.23 15.91
C LEU A 124 -3.50 6.82 17.05
N ALA A 125 -2.21 7.16 16.97
CA ALA A 125 -1.22 6.84 18.01
C ALA A 125 -1.51 7.53 19.36
N THR A 126 -2.24 8.64 19.38
CA THR A 126 -2.65 9.30 20.64
C THR A 126 -3.88 8.67 21.28
N LYS A 127 -4.64 7.86 20.53
CA LYS A 127 -5.91 7.28 21.00
C LYS A 127 -5.77 5.81 21.40
N TYR A 128 -4.77 5.11 20.88
CA TYR A 128 -4.61 3.66 20.98
C TYR A 128 -3.14 3.27 21.20
#